data_f4980206b3229883afbc3e2a69a2bdb7
#
_entry.id   f4980206b3229883afbc3e2a69a2bdb7
#
_cell.length_a   1.000
_cell.length_b   1.000
_cell.length_c   1.000
_cell.angle_alpha   90.00
_cell.angle_beta   90.00
_cell.angle_gamma   90.00
#
_symmetry.space_group_name_H-M   'P 1'
#
loop_
_entity.id
_entity.type
_entity.pdbx_description
1 polymer ?
#
loop_
_entity_poly.entity_id
_entity_poly.type
_entity_poly.pdbx_seq_one_letter_code
_entity_poly.pdbx_strand_id
1 'polypeptide(L)'
;EFEERHKKGDILNLFFEAFVEEHLIQPTFVMDHPIEISPLTKKKPENPEYTERFEFFMNGWEMANAYSELNDPIDQRERFKAQEEQFAAGDEEANHTDEDFLNALEIGMPPTGGIGFGIDRMCMLLTGAEAIRDVLLFPTMKSMGAAKNEANNAAQSATVEKNSGKSNR
;
A
#
# COMPACT_ATOMS: atom_id res chain seq x y z
N GLU A 1 9.48 7.30 9.38
CA GLU A 1 9.99 7.41 10.77
C GLU A 1 9.96 6.05 11.44
N PHE A 2 10.91 5.80 12.37
CA PHE A 2 10.94 4.57 13.15
C PHE A 2 9.96 4.67 14.32
N GLU A 3 9.17 3.61 14.53
CA GLU A 3 8.20 3.50 15.62
C GLU A 3 8.46 2.23 16.44
N GLU A 4 8.08 2.23 17.73
CA GLU A 4 8.31 1.09 18.64
C GLU A 4 7.58 -0.20 18.18
N ARG A 5 6.51 -0.09 17.38
CA ARG A 5 5.77 -1.22 16.82
C ARG A 5 6.50 -1.96 15.71
N HIS A 6 7.49 -1.32 15.07
CA HIS A 6 8.19 -1.91 13.94
C HIS A 6 9.04 -3.12 14.34
N LYS A 7 8.80 -4.24 13.69
CA LYS A 7 9.61 -5.46 13.78
C LYS A 7 10.80 -5.38 12.82
N LYS A 8 11.64 -6.42 12.83
CA LYS A 8 12.83 -6.50 11.98
C LYS A 8 12.53 -6.33 10.49
N GLY A 9 11.46 -6.99 10.00
CA GLY A 9 11.05 -6.93 8.60
C GLY A 9 10.54 -5.55 8.19
N ASP A 10 9.76 -4.90 9.05
CA ASP A 10 9.27 -3.54 8.81
C ASP A 10 10.43 -2.54 8.69
N ILE A 11 11.42 -2.66 9.59
CA ILE A 11 12.62 -1.81 9.57
C ILE A 11 13.41 -2.04 8.29
N LEU A 12 13.61 -3.30 7.89
CA LEU A 12 14.31 -3.62 6.64
C LEU A 12 13.60 -3.00 5.42
N ASN A 13 12.26 -3.06 5.40
CA ASN A 13 11.47 -2.47 4.34
C ASN A 13 11.59 -0.94 4.31
N LEU A 14 11.52 -0.26 5.45
CA LEU A 14 11.74 1.19 5.55
C LEU A 14 13.11 1.62 5.00
N PHE A 15 14.15 0.83 5.26
CA PHE A 15 15.47 1.11 4.69
C PHE A 15 15.51 0.87 3.17
N PHE A 16 14.86 -0.19 2.70
CA PHE A 16 14.75 -0.48 1.27
C PHE A 16 14.05 0.66 0.53
N GLU A 17 12.88 1.08 0.99
CA GLU A 17 12.12 2.18 0.39
C GLU A 17 12.90 3.50 0.40
N ALA A 18 13.58 3.80 1.53
CA ALA A 18 14.28 5.08 1.67
C ALA A 18 15.60 5.19 0.90
N PHE A 19 16.27 4.07 0.62
CA PHE A 19 17.66 4.11 0.12
C PHE A 19 17.94 3.24 -1.10
N VAL A 20 17.03 2.34 -1.48
CA VAL A 20 17.27 1.37 -2.56
C VAL A 20 16.28 1.53 -3.70
N GLU A 21 15.00 1.66 -3.42
CA GLU A 21 13.92 1.63 -4.42
C GLU A 21 14.13 2.63 -5.54
N GLU A 22 14.43 3.89 -5.23
CA GLU A 22 14.64 4.96 -6.22
C GLU A 22 15.83 4.69 -7.17
N HIS A 23 16.75 3.79 -6.80
CA HIS A 23 17.91 3.43 -7.61
C HIS A 23 17.67 2.23 -8.54
N LEU A 24 16.52 1.58 -8.44
CA LEU A 24 16.15 0.43 -9.28
C LEU A 24 15.64 0.86 -10.66
N ILE A 25 16.50 1.51 -11.43
CA ILE A 25 16.18 2.05 -12.76
C ILE A 25 16.04 0.94 -13.81
N GLN A 26 16.97 0.00 -13.81
CA GLN A 26 16.96 -1.15 -14.73
C GLN A 26 15.97 -2.21 -14.23
N PRO A 27 15.41 -3.04 -15.13
CA PRO A 27 14.54 -4.16 -14.74
C PRO A 27 15.19 -5.02 -13.66
N THR A 28 14.61 -5.05 -12.47
CA THR A 28 15.17 -5.70 -11.28
C THR A 28 14.10 -6.48 -10.54
N PHE A 29 14.39 -7.75 -10.20
CA PHE A 29 13.55 -8.53 -9.29
C PHE A 29 14.15 -8.46 -7.88
N VAL A 30 13.36 -7.94 -6.93
CA VAL A 30 13.67 -8.00 -5.50
C VAL A 30 12.94 -9.19 -4.92
N MET A 31 13.68 -10.13 -4.33
CA MET A 31 13.17 -11.43 -3.89
C MET A 31 13.29 -11.57 -2.37
N ASP A 32 12.59 -12.56 -1.82
CA ASP A 32 12.74 -12.98 -0.44
C ASP A 32 12.35 -11.88 0.57
N HIS A 33 11.13 -11.37 0.40
CA HIS A 33 10.58 -10.37 1.30
C HIS A 33 10.36 -10.92 2.71
N PRO A 34 10.56 -10.08 3.77
CA PRO A 34 10.27 -10.46 5.15
C PRO A 34 8.84 -10.91 5.37
N ILE A 35 8.67 -11.84 6.31
CA ILE A 35 7.37 -12.41 6.66
C ILE A 35 6.42 -11.37 7.25
N GLU A 36 6.93 -10.38 7.98
CA GLU A 36 6.16 -9.33 8.64
C GLU A 36 5.38 -8.48 7.65
N ILE A 37 5.96 -8.20 6.48
CA ILE A 37 5.35 -7.38 5.42
C ILE A 37 4.68 -8.22 4.32
N SER A 38 4.48 -9.52 4.54
CA SER A 38 3.97 -10.45 3.52
C SER A 38 2.89 -11.39 4.09
N PRO A 39 1.76 -10.85 4.60
CA PRO A 39 0.79 -11.61 5.39
C PRO A 39 0.03 -12.70 4.63
N LEU A 40 -0.02 -12.64 3.28
CA LEU A 40 -0.75 -13.59 2.44
C LEU A 40 0.17 -14.55 1.68
N THR A 41 1.47 -14.50 1.98
CA THR A 41 2.50 -15.21 1.23
C THR A 41 3.04 -16.42 1.99
N LYS A 42 3.29 -17.49 1.26
CA LYS A 42 3.91 -18.69 1.78
C LYS A 42 5.35 -18.43 2.22
N LYS A 43 5.70 -18.85 3.43
CA LYS A 43 7.08 -18.76 3.93
C LYS A 43 8.00 -19.76 3.23
N LYS A 44 9.27 -19.42 3.08
CA LYS A 44 10.29 -20.30 2.53
C LYS A 44 10.57 -21.45 3.51
N PRO A 45 10.56 -22.72 3.06
CA PRO A 45 10.85 -23.86 3.94
C PRO A 45 12.23 -23.82 4.57
N GLU A 46 13.23 -23.35 3.82
CA GLU A 46 14.63 -23.28 4.24
C GLU A 46 14.94 -22.09 5.15
N ASN A 47 14.13 -21.03 5.09
CA ASN A 47 14.28 -19.84 5.93
C ASN A 47 12.93 -19.16 6.17
N PRO A 48 12.17 -19.55 7.20
CA PRO A 48 10.82 -19.07 7.48
C PRO A 48 10.69 -17.60 7.86
N GLU A 49 11.80 -16.87 8.07
CA GLU A 49 11.78 -15.41 8.24
C GLU A 49 11.48 -14.68 6.93
N TYR A 50 11.61 -15.36 5.79
CA TYR A 50 11.37 -14.83 4.46
C TYR A 50 10.27 -15.62 3.75
N THR A 51 9.70 -14.98 2.72
CA THR A 51 8.57 -15.52 1.96
C THR A 51 8.95 -15.80 0.51
N GLU A 52 8.17 -16.67 -0.13
CA GLU A 52 8.25 -16.94 -1.58
C GLU A 52 7.56 -15.81 -2.36
N ARG A 53 8.14 -14.59 -2.29
CA ARG A 53 7.63 -13.37 -2.90
C ARG A 53 8.74 -12.67 -3.68
N PHE A 54 8.36 -12.08 -4.79
CA PHE A 54 9.19 -11.09 -5.46
C PHE A 54 8.37 -9.87 -5.86
N GLU A 55 9.04 -8.75 -5.93
CA GLU A 55 8.56 -7.55 -6.59
C GLU A 55 9.44 -7.22 -7.78
N PHE A 56 8.83 -6.77 -8.87
CA PHE A 56 9.54 -6.35 -10.06
C PHE A 56 9.56 -4.83 -10.14
N PHE A 57 10.76 -4.27 -10.14
CA PHE A 57 11.01 -2.84 -10.23
C PHE A 57 11.58 -2.46 -11.59
N MET A 58 11.19 -1.29 -12.07
CA MET A 58 11.79 -0.63 -13.22
C MET A 58 11.52 0.88 -13.14
N ASN A 59 12.53 1.70 -13.46
CA ASN A 59 12.43 3.15 -13.38
C ASN A 59 12.14 3.71 -11.97
N GLY A 60 12.57 3.00 -10.93
CA GLY A 60 12.27 3.33 -9.54
C GLY A 60 10.82 3.07 -9.14
N TRP A 61 10.06 2.30 -9.92
CA TRP A 61 8.65 1.98 -9.65
C TRP A 61 8.47 0.46 -9.51
N GLU A 62 7.70 0.05 -8.53
CA GLU A 62 7.15 -1.30 -8.47
C GLU A 62 6.18 -1.50 -9.63
N MET A 63 6.52 -2.41 -10.54
CA MET A 63 5.74 -2.75 -11.74
C MET A 63 4.87 -3.98 -11.54
N ALA A 64 5.32 -4.93 -10.71
CA ALA A 64 4.57 -6.12 -10.37
C ALA A 64 4.97 -6.66 -9.00
N ASN A 65 4.02 -7.36 -8.37
CA ASN A 65 4.19 -8.08 -7.11
C ASN A 65 3.62 -9.48 -7.28
N ALA A 66 4.40 -10.49 -6.95
CA ALA A 66 4.02 -11.88 -7.15
C ALA A 66 4.53 -12.78 -6.03
N TYR A 67 3.75 -13.80 -5.68
CA TYR A 67 4.11 -14.72 -4.61
C TYR A 67 3.39 -16.07 -4.73
N SER A 68 3.95 -17.06 -4.01
CA SER A 68 3.24 -18.30 -3.72
C SER A 68 2.17 -18.01 -2.67
N GLU A 69 0.92 -18.26 -3.00
CA GLU A 69 -0.22 -18.02 -2.12
C GLU A 69 -0.12 -18.88 -0.86
N LEU A 70 -0.34 -18.28 0.31
CA LEU A 70 -0.43 -19.00 1.57
C LEU A 70 -1.74 -19.80 1.58
N ASN A 71 -1.64 -21.12 1.43
CA ASN A 71 -2.78 -22.02 1.32
C ASN A 71 -3.00 -22.90 2.57
N ASP A 72 -2.30 -22.60 3.67
CA ASP A 72 -2.49 -23.21 4.97
C ASP A 72 -3.40 -22.32 5.83
N PRO A 73 -4.62 -22.73 6.15
CA PRO A 73 -5.57 -21.91 6.93
C PRO A 73 -5.09 -21.67 8.38
N ILE A 74 -4.28 -22.55 8.94
CA ILE A 74 -3.75 -22.40 10.31
C ILE A 74 -2.69 -21.28 10.31
N ASP A 75 -1.71 -21.36 9.41
CA ASP A 75 -0.68 -20.33 9.27
C ASP A 75 -1.32 -18.97 8.89
N GLN A 76 -2.33 -18.98 7.99
CA GLN A 76 -3.02 -17.75 7.61
C GLN A 76 -3.75 -17.09 8.78
N ARG A 77 -4.39 -17.88 9.64
CA ARG A 77 -5.04 -17.34 10.84
C ARG A 77 -4.05 -16.71 11.82
N GLU A 78 -2.86 -17.30 11.97
CA GLU A 78 -1.78 -16.73 12.77
C GLU A 78 -1.27 -15.41 12.18
N ARG A 79 -1.17 -15.33 10.84
CA ARG A 79 -0.76 -14.07 10.15
C ARG A 79 -1.79 -12.96 10.36
N PHE A 80 -3.07 -13.25 10.19
CA PHE A 80 -4.13 -12.26 10.44
C PHE A 80 -4.13 -11.78 11.89
N LYS A 81 -3.94 -12.69 12.85
CA LYS A 81 -3.80 -12.29 14.26
C LYS A 81 -2.63 -11.35 14.49
N ALA A 82 -1.49 -11.61 13.85
CA ALA A 82 -0.33 -10.72 13.94
C ALA A 82 -0.60 -9.34 13.31
N GLN A 83 -1.40 -9.29 12.23
CA GLN A 83 -1.84 -8.04 11.62
C GLN A 83 -2.81 -7.27 12.53
N GLU A 84 -3.75 -7.93 13.19
CA GLU A 84 -4.64 -7.29 14.16
C GLU A 84 -3.87 -6.69 15.36
N GLU A 85 -2.81 -7.36 15.82
CA GLU A 85 -1.92 -6.84 16.85
C GLU A 85 -1.19 -5.57 16.37
N GLN A 86 -0.75 -5.52 15.11
CA GLN A 86 -0.14 -4.34 14.48
C GLN A 86 -1.17 -3.20 14.34
N PHE A 87 -2.38 -3.50 13.88
CA PHE A 87 -3.48 -2.54 13.80
C PHE A 87 -3.78 -1.92 15.18
N ALA A 88 -3.90 -2.74 16.22
CA ALA A 88 -4.11 -2.29 17.59
C ALA A 88 -2.95 -1.43 18.12
N ALA A 89 -1.74 -1.61 17.58
CA ALA A 89 -0.56 -0.79 17.89
C ALA A 89 -0.48 0.49 17.04
N GLY A 90 -1.48 0.78 16.18
CA GLY A 90 -1.57 2.01 15.39
C GLY A 90 -1.16 1.88 13.92
N ASP A 91 -1.03 0.67 13.40
CA ASP A 91 -0.80 0.43 11.98
C ASP A 91 -2.13 0.43 11.20
N GLU A 92 -2.48 1.56 10.59
CA GLU A 92 -3.73 1.70 9.83
C GLU A 92 -3.75 0.89 8.52
N GLU A 93 -2.59 0.42 8.04
CA GLU A 93 -2.47 -0.39 6.83
C GLU A 93 -2.58 -1.91 7.11
N ALA A 94 -2.52 -2.31 8.38
CA ALA A 94 -2.62 -3.71 8.77
C ALA A 94 -4.01 -4.30 8.46
N ASN A 95 -4.03 -5.54 7.99
CA ASN A 95 -5.26 -6.21 7.59
C ASN A 95 -6.05 -6.73 8.80
N HIS A 96 -7.37 -6.66 8.71
CA HIS A 96 -8.26 -7.36 9.62
C HIS A 96 -8.42 -8.83 9.24
N THR A 97 -8.77 -9.67 10.23
CA THR A 97 -9.10 -11.06 9.97
C THR A 97 -10.32 -11.17 9.05
N ASP A 98 -10.16 -11.91 7.96
CA ASP A 98 -11.22 -12.25 7.03
C ASP A 98 -11.63 -13.72 7.23
N GLU A 99 -12.72 -13.92 7.97
CA GLU A 99 -13.23 -15.26 8.26
C GLU A 99 -13.80 -15.96 7.03
N ASP A 100 -14.34 -15.24 6.06
CA ASP A 100 -14.83 -15.81 4.81
C ASP A 100 -13.67 -16.33 3.97
N PHE A 101 -12.57 -15.60 3.93
CA PHE A 101 -11.34 -16.05 3.28
C PHE A 101 -10.75 -17.28 3.97
N LEU A 102 -10.68 -17.30 5.30
CA LEU A 102 -10.20 -18.47 6.05
C LEU A 102 -11.09 -19.69 5.82
N ASN A 103 -12.40 -19.55 5.83
CA ASN A 103 -13.33 -20.63 5.51
C ASN A 103 -13.12 -21.17 4.08
N ALA A 104 -12.85 -20.29 3.11
CA ALA A 104 -12.53 -20.70 1.75
C ALA A 104 -11.21 -21.50 1.69
N LEU A 105 -10.19 -21.12 2.45
CA LEU A 105 -8.94 -21.89 2.56
C LEU A 105 -9.16 -23.27 3.20
N GLU A 106 -10.02 -23.36 4.21
CA GLU A 106 -10.36 -24.64 4.88
C GLU A 106 -11.09 -25.61 3.94
N ILE A 107 -11.90 -25.11 3.01
CA ILE A 107 -12.53 -25.93 1.95
C ILE A 107 -11.46 -26.49 1.02
N GLY A 108 -10.43 -25.73 0.72
CA GLY A 108 -9.23 -26.13 0.02
C GLY A 108 -8.77 -25.15 -1.04
N MET A 109 -7.48 -24.82 -0.98
CA MET A 109 -6.78 -24.05 -2.01
C MET A 109 -5.59 -24.88 -2.51
N PRO A 110 -5.53 -25.21 -3.81
CA PRO A 110 -4.37 -25.91 -4.35
C PRO A 110 -3.12 -25.03 -4.32
N PRO A 111 -1.91 -25.60 -4.47
CA PRO A 111 -0.72 -24.81 -4.67
C PRO A 111 -0.90 -23.83 -5.84
N THR A 112 -0.81 -22.55 -5.54
CA THR A 112 -1.15 -21.46 -6.47
C THR A 112 -0.10 -20.37 -6.36
N GLY A 113 0.27 -19.77 -7.49
CA GLY A 113 1.02 -18.52 -7.55
C GLY A 113 0.13 -17.40 -8.06
N GLY A 114 0.23 -16.24 -7.44
CA GLY A 114 -0.46 -15.03 -7.84
C GLY A 114 0.51 -13.95 -8.33
N ILE A 115 0.04 -13.09 -9.22
CA ILE A 115 0.77 -11.90 -9.67
C ILE A 115 -0.18 -10.72 -9.86
N GLY A 116 0.17 -9.58 -9.23
CA GLY A 116 -0.40 -8.29 -9.54
C GLY A 116 0.52 -7.51 -10.46
N PHE A 117 -0.01 -6.96 -11.55
CA PHE A 117 0.76 -6.19 -12.52
C PHE A 117 0.18 -4.78 -12.68
N GLY A 118 1.01 -3.76 -12.50
CA GLY A 118 0.62 -2.36 -12.63
C GLY A 118 0.46 -1.93 -14.10
N ILE A 119 -0.69 -2.20 -14.71
CA ILE A 119 -0.96 -1.86 -16.13
C ILE A 119 -0.83 -0.36 -16.37
N ASP A 120 -1.33 0.47 -15.47
CA ASP A 120 -1.22 1.93 -15.61
C ASP A 120 0.25 2.38 -15.55
N ARG A 121 1.05 1.84 -14.61
CA ARG A 121 2.50 2.10 -14.54
C ARG A 121 3.21 1.63 -15.81
N MET A 122 2.83 0.49 -16.37
CA MET A 122 3.38 0.02 -17.65
C MET A 122 3.02 0.97 -18.79
N CYS A 123 1.76 1.45 -18.85
CA CYS A 123 1.34 2.45 -19.84
C CYS A 123 2.14 3.75 -19.68
N MET A 124 2.35 4.25 -18.45
CA MET A 124 3.18 5.42 -18.19
C MET A 124 4.60 5.24 -18.75
N LEU A 125 5.23 4.10 -18.46
CA LEU A 125 6.58 3.80 -18.93
C LEU A 125 6.67 3.74 -20.45
N LEU A 126 5.72 3.06 -21.12
CA LEU A 126 5.72 2.90 -22.58
C LEU A 126 5.39 4.19 -23.35
N THR A 127 4.61 5.09 -22.76
CA THR A 127 4.19 6.35 -23.38
C THR A 127 5.06 7.54 -22.96
N GLY A 128 5.89 7.39 -21.93
CA GLY A 128 6.65 8.48 -21.34
C GLY A 128 5.79 9.45 -20.53
N ALA A 129 4.60 9.03 -20.07
CA ALA A 129 3.72 9.86 -19.24
C ALA A 129 4.29 9.99 -17.82
N GLU A 130 4.33 11.22 -17.31
CA GLU A 130 4.88 11.52 -15.98
C GLU A 130 3.85 11.30 -14.84
N ALA A 131 2.56 11.33 -15.16
CA ALA A 131 1.49 11.18 -14.18
C ALA A 131 0.47 10.11 -14.58
N ILE A 132 0.03 9.33 -13.59
CA ILE A 132 -0.95 8.25 -13.81
C ILE A 132 -2.27 8.74 -14.44
N ARG A 133 -2.71 9.94 -14.12
CA ARG A 133 -3.91 10.55 -14.71
C ARG A 133 -3.84 10.71 -16.22
N ASP A 134 -2.63 10.75 -16.79
CA ASP A 134 -2.42 10.96 -18.24
C ASP A 134 -2.63 9.65 -19.03
N VAL A 135 -2.64 8.50 -18.35
CA VAL A 135 -2.90 7.18 -18.95
C VAL A 135 -4.27 6.60 -18.57
N LEU A 136 -4.97 7.22 -17.63
CA LEU A 136 -6.32 6.81 -17.24
C LEU A 136 -7.37 7.43 -18.19
N LEU A 137 -8.28 6.60 -18.72
CA LEU A 137 -9.37 7.08 -19.59
C LEU A 137 -10.37 7.98 -18.83
N PHE A 138 -10.62 7.68 -17.54
CA PHE A 138 -11.57 8.40 -16.69
C PHE A 138 -10.94 8.66 -15.32
N PRO A 139 -9.95 9.59 -15.22
CA PRO A 139 -9.31 9.88 -13.95
C PRO A 139 -10.30 10.58 -12.99
N THR A 140 -10.26 10.17 -11.72
CA THR A 140 -11.01 10.87 -10.67
C THR A 140 -10.39 12.24 -10.43
N MET A 141 -11.16 13.29 -10.70
CA MET A 141 -10.72 14.67 -10.55
C MET A 141 -11.43 15.32 -9.35
N LYS A 142 -10.73 16.23 -8.66
CA LYS A 142 -11.36 17.06 -7.61
C LYS A 142 -12.48 17.88 -8.25
N SER A 143 -13.68 17.87 -7.64
CA SER A 143 -14.83 18.62 -8.15
C SER A 143 -14.52 20.12 -8.22
N MET A 144 -14.70 20.73 -9.40
CA MET A 144 -14.52 22.17 -9.57
C MET A 144 -15.51 23.00 -8.73
N GLY A 145 -16.64 22.41 -8.33
CA GLY A 145 -17.64 23.05 -7.44
C GLY A 145 -17.16 23.16 -5.98
N ALA A 146 -16.31 22.23 -5.50
CA ALA A 146 -15.78 22.28 -4.15
C ALA A 146 -14.82 23.48 -3.95
N ALA A 147 -13.99 23.76 -4.93
CA ALA A 147 -13.06 24.91 -4.88
C ALA A 147 -13.79 26.27 -4.85
N LYS A 148 -14.94 26.39 -5.55
CA LYS A 148 -15.78 27.62 -5.49
C LYS A 148 -16.48 27.77 -4.15
N ASN A 149 -16.91 26.69 -3.52
CA ASN A 149 -17.56 26.74 -2.22
C ASN A 149 -16.57 27.08 -1.09
N GLU A 150 -15.35 26.56 -1.12
CA GLU A 150 -14.31 26.94 -0.18
C GLU A 150 -13.91 28.43 -0.31
N ALA A 151 -13.77 28.93 -1.53
CA ALA A 151 -13.48 30.34 -1.79
C ALA A 151 -14.62 31.26 -1.35
N ASN A 152 -15.89 30.87 -1.58
CA ASN A 152 -17.05 31.63 -1.14
C ASN A 152 -17.21 31.61 0.40
N ASN A 153 -16.96 30.50 1.06
CA ASN A 153 -16.99 30.39 2.51
C ASN A 153 -15.88 31.22 3.16
N ALA A 154 -14.67 31.22 2.60
CA ALA A 154 -13.57 32.05 3.06
C ALA A 154 -13.84 33.54 2.89
N ALA A 155 -14.48 33.94 1.77
CA ALA A 155 -14.88 35.32 1.52
C ALA A 155 -15.99 35.78 2.47
N GLN A 156 -16.94 34.92 2.81
CA GLN A 156 -18.01 35.21 3.75
C GLN A 156 -17.51 35.36 5.20
N SER A 157 -16.59 34.48 5.64
CA SER A 157 -15.98 34.57 6.98
C SER A 157 -15.17 35.87 7.13
N ALA A 158 -14.40 36.27 6.11
CA ALA A 158 -13.64 37.52 6.13
C ALA A 158 -14.54 38.78 6.15
N THR A 159 -15.77 38.69 5.62
CA THR A 159 -16.72 39.78 5.62
C THR A 159 -17.42 39.92 6.97
N VAL A 160 -17.69 38.81 7.66
CA VAL A 160 -18.28 38.79 9.00
C VAL A 160 -17.31 39.38 10.03
N GLU A 161 -16.04 39.04 9.97
CA GLU A 161 -15.02 39.61 10.87
C GLU A 161 -14.83 41.11 10.68
N LYS A 162 -14.90 41.65 9.47
CA LYS A 162 -14.82 43.10 9.21
C LYS A 162 -16.01 43.87 9.71
N ASN A 163 -17.19 43.24 9.79
CA ASN A 163 -18.38 43.92 10.27
C ASN A 163 -18.54 43.87 11.79
N SER A 164 -18.01 42.84 12.46
CA SER A 164 -18.01 42.77 13.94
C SER A 164 -17.02 43.75 14.58
N GLY A 165 -15.96 44.15 13.87
CA GLY A 165 -15.00 45.17 14.35
C GLY A 165 -15.45 46.63 14.28
N LYS A 166 -16.61 46.94 13.64
CA LYS A 166 -17.11 48.31 13.49
C LYS A 166 -18.23 48.71 14.47
N SER A 167 -18.66 47.78 15.32
CA SER A 167 -19.76 48.05 16.26
C SER A 167 -19.34 48.45 17.69
N ASN A 168 -18.04 48.66 17.94
CA ASN A 168 -17.54 49.12 19.22
C ASN A 168 -16.67 50.39 19.06
N ARG A 169 -17.31 51.47 18.64
CA ARG A 169 -16.80 52.84 18.86
C ARG A 169 -17.96 53.78 19.13
#